data_9cae6be5db17fcb311b4be03fa7dcda4
#
_entry.id   9cae6be5db17fcb311b4be03fa7dcda4
#
_cell.length_a   1.000
_cell.length_b   1.000
_cell.length_c   1.000
_cell.angle_alpha   90.00
_cell.angle_beta   90.00
_cell.angle_gamma   90.00
#
_symmetry.space_group_name_H-M   'P 1'
#
loop_
_entity.id
_entity.type
_entity.pdbx_description
1 polymer ?
#
loop_
_entity_poly.entity_id
_entity_poly.type
_entity_poly.pdbx_seq_one_letter_code
_entity_poly.pdbx_strand_id
1 'polypeptide(L)'
;MTDHPGEMLSDYVHIARHYQRSIRVDADLGRLDALTGYICHSTATSILENMARQVTETNQRCFTWTGPFGGGKSSLAVAFASALHPDRNLRTHARNVLRLGSMPDFDKAFPNRKGWLVVPVVGKRSSVISELNAALRKAKGKGKDSRAVSPSSLINELCQTAEDREYDGVLVILDEMGKFLEASAMEHGDDVYFFQQLAEAAARANGKLVVVGVLHQSFAQYGARLGTDTRDDWAKVQGRYVDLPFVAASDEVVELIGRAIVAGRRPPWMHEASTAIADSIRSRDRKSVV
;
A
#
# COMPACT_ATOMS: atom_id res chain seq x y z
N MET A 1 0.34 -43.09 18.25
CA MET A 1 -0.49 -41.89 18.41
C MET A 1 -1.25 -42.03 19.71
N THR A 2 -0.82 -41.35 20.74
CA THR A 2 -1.55 -41.31 22.02
C THR A 2 -2.76 -40.42 21.79
N ASP A 3 -3.95 -41.02 21.72
CA ASP A 3 -5.22 -40.31 21.72
C ASP A 3 -5.30 -39.52 23.03
N HIS A 4 -5.32 -38.18 22.93
CA HIS A 4 -5.71 -37.30 24.02
C HIS A 4 -7.17 -36.88 23.76
N PRO A 5 -8.16 -37.65 24.18
CA PRO A 5 -9.54 -37.37 23.91
C PRO A 5 -9.97 -36.13 24.68
N GLY A 6 -10.32 -35.08 23.96
CA GLY A 6 -10.90 -33.85 24.47
C GLY A 6 -10.11 -32.56 24.30
N GLU A 7 -8.84 -32.61 23.88
CA GLU A 7 -8.06 -31.40 23.62
C GLU A 7 -8.11 -31.06 22.12
N MET A 8 -8.47 -29.80 21.80
CA MET A 8 -8.52 -29.32 20.42
C MET A 8 -7.26 -28.51 20.06
N LEU A 9 -6.87 -28.47 18.79
CA LEU A 9 -5.73 -27.66 18.34
C LEU A 9 -5.88 -26.19 18.76
N SER A 10 -7.10 -25.67 18.82
CA SER A 10 -7.43 -24.33 19.32
C SER A 10 -7.03 -24.05 20.75
N ASP A 11 -6.84 -25.11 21.58
CA ASP A 11 -6.41 -24.96 22.97
C ASP A 11 -4.92 -24.66 23.08
N TYR A 12 -4.16 -24.97 22.01
CA TYR A 12 -2.72 -24.84 21.96
C TYR A 12 -2.25 -23.72 21.02
N VAL A 13 -3.04 -23.41 20.01
CA VAL A 13 -2.64 -22.53 18.92
C VAL A 13 -3.72 -21.50 18.65
N HIS A 14 -3.33 -20.23 18.54
CA HIS A 14 -4.23 -19.16 18.15
C HIS A 14 -3.55 -18.23 17.13
N ILE A 15 -4.34 -17.52 16.36
CA ILE A 15 -3.83 -16.49 15.44
C ILE A 15 -3.65 -15.18 16.21
N ALA A 16 -2.47 -14.59 16.11
CA ALA A 16 -2.18 -13.31 16.75
C ALA A 16 -3.13 -12.22 16.24
N ARG A 17 -3.72 -11.47 17.17
CA ARG A 17 -4.80 -10.50 16.89
C ARG A 17 -4.48 -9.48 15.81
N HIS A 18 -3.23 -9.03 15.72
CA HIS A 18 -2.82 -8.04 14.71
C HIS A 18 -2.85 -8.58 13.28
N TYR A 19 -2.78 -9.92 13.07
CA TYR A 19 -2.96 -10.52 11.73
C TYR A 19 -4.43 -10.73 11.35
N GLN A 20 -5.36 -10.65 12.31
CA GLN A 20 -6.79 -10.78 12.05
C GLN A 20 -7.45 -9.45 11.65
N ARG A 21 -6.73 -8.34 11.80
CA ARG A 21 -7.27 -7.00 11.56
C ARG A 21 -7.01 -6.55 10.13
N SER A 22 -8.05 -6.08 9.44
CA SER A 22 -7.88 -5.35 8.19
C SER A 22 -7.28 -3.98 8.46
N ILE A 23 -6.23 -3.64 7.72
CA ILE A 23 -5.60 -2.32 7.76
C ILE A 23 -6.30 -1.38 6.77
N ARG A 24 -6.56 -0.15 7.22
CA ARG A 24 -7.15 0.92 6.40
C ARG A 24 -6.31 2.18 6.49
N VAL A 25 -5.92 2.72 5.34
CA VAL A 25 -5.01 3.87 5.28
C VAL A 25 -5.59 5.13 5.93
N ASP A 26 -6.91 5.33 5.89
CA ASP A 26 -7.59 6.51 6.44
C ASP A 26 -7.82 6.45 7.97
N ALA A 27 -7.80 5.24 8.55
CA ALA A 27 -8.07 4.99 9.96
C ALA A 27 -6.82 4.62 10.77
N ASP A 28 -5.84 4.01 10.13
CA ASP A 28 -4.66 3.43 10.78
C ASP A 28 -3.41 4.30 10.63
N LEU A 29 -3.40 5.24 9.68
CA LEU A 29 -2.34 6.24 9.56
C LEU A 29 -2.23 7.07 10.85
N GLY A 30 -1.01 7.29 11.30
CA GLY A 30 -0.74 8.06 12.55
C GLY A 30 -0.70 7.18 13.81
N ARG A 31 -0.92 5.87 13.71
CA ARG A 31 -0.97 4.94 14.83
C ARG A 31 0.26 4.04 14.85
N LEU A 32 1.00 4.04 15.95
CA LEU A 32 2.15 3.12 16.14
C LEU A 32 1.73 1.65 16.17
N ASP A 33 0.56 1.36 16.77
CA ASP A 33 0.05 0.00 16.87
C ASP A 33 -0.37 -0.60 15.50
N ALA A 34 -0.62 0.24 14.50
CA ALA A 34 -0.88 -0.21 13.13
C ALA A 34 0.35 -0.83 12.46
N LEU A 35 1.54 -0.52 12.95
CA LEU A 35 2.81 -1.09 12.48
C LEU A 35 3.24 -2.33 13.26
N THR A 36 2.53 -2.66 14.34
CA THR A 36 2.85 -3.83 15.18
C THR A 36 2.66 -5.12 14.38
N GLY A 37 3.72 -5.92 14.32
CA GLY A 37 3.70 -7.18 13.57
C GLY A 37 3.85 -7.01 12.05
N TYR A 38 3.98 -5.80 11.52
CA TYR A 38 4.31 -5.62 10.11
C TYR A 38 5.71 -6.17 9.81
N ILE A 39 5.80 -6.95 8.73
CA ILE A 39 7.04 -7.55 8.27
C ILE A 39 7.38 -6.96 6.92
N CYS A 40 8.52 -6.29 6.83
CA CYS A 40 9.03 -5.79 5.57
C CYS A 40 9.71 -6.93 4.81
N HIS A 41 8.96 -7.55 3.91
CA HIS A 41 9.47 -8.59 3.02
C HIS A 41 10.26 -8.03 1.85
N SER A 42 10.95 -8.90 1.10
CA SER A 42 11.73 -8.53 -0.07
C SER A 42 10.89 -7.85 -1.15
N THR A 43 9.65 -8.30 -1.35
CA THR A 43 8.69 -7.66 -2.26
C THR A 43 8.44 -6.19 -1.89
N ALA A 44 8.17 -5.90 -0.60
CA ALA A 44 7.97 -4.53 -0.14
C ALA A 44 9.23 -3.67 -0.28
N THR A 45 10.40 -4.22 0.07
CA THR A 45 11.70 -3.59 -0.11
C THR A 45 11.94 -3.21 -1.57
N SER A 46 11.76 -4.16 -2.49
CA SER A 46 11.96 -3.95 -3.93
C SER A 46 11.02 -2.88 -4.51
N ILE A 47 9.78 -2.81 -4.04
CA ILE A 47 8.83 -1.78 -4.44
C ILE A 47 9.32 -0.40 -4.01
N LEU A 48 9.75 -0.23 -2.75
CA LEU A 48 10.21 1.05 -2.23
C LEU A 48 11.54 1.49 -2.89
N GLU A 49 12.46 0.56 -3.15
CA GLU A 49 13.69 0.83 -3.89
C GLU A 49 13.43 1.26 -5.33
N ASN A 50 12.51 0.55 -6.03
CA ASN A 50 12.11 0.93 -7.37
C ASN A 50 11.44 2.32 -7.40
N MET A 51 10.56 2.63 -6.46
CA MET A 51 9.96 3.96 -6.35
C MET A 51 11.04 5.02 -6.14
N ALA A 52 11.97 4.81 -5.20
CA ALA A 52 13.04 5.76 -4.91
C ALA A 52 13.90 6.03 -6.14
N ARG A 53 14.27 4.98 -6.86
CA ARG A 53 15.02 5.08 -8.12
C ARG A 53 14.25 5.85 -9.19
N GLN A 54 12.99 5.51 -9.43
CA GLN A 54 12.15 6.19 -10.42
C GLN A 54 11.96 7.67 -10.10
N VAL A 55 11.74 8.02 -8.83
CA VAL A 55 11.62 9.42 -8.40
C VAL A 55 12.92 10.19 -8.63
N THR A 56 14.08 9.57 -8.40
CA THR A 56 15.39 10.24 -8.52
C THR A 56 15.90 10.33 -9.95
N GLU A 57 15.76 9.26 -10.73
CA GLU A 57 16.36 9.15 -12.06
C GLU A 57 15.47 9.66 -13.17
N THR A 58 14.15 9.42 -13.08
CA THR A 58 13.21 9.71 -14.16
C THR A 58 12.20 10.81 -13.81
N ASN A 59 12.23 11.33 -12.59
CA ASN A 59 11.23 12.25 -12.05
C ASN A 59 9.79 11.70 -12.07
N GLN A 60 9.64 10.36 -12.09
CA GLN A 60 8.35 9.71 -12.00
C GLN A 60 7.74 9.91 -10.61
N ARG A 61 6.46 10.28 -10.56
CA ARG A 61 5.76 10.68 -9.33
C ARG A 61 4.50 9.87 -9.06
N CYS A 62 3.99 9.14 -10.04
CA CYS A 62 2.75 8.40 -9.92
C CYS A 62 2.99 6.91 -10.12
N PHE A 63 2.52 6.12 -9.16
CA PHE A 63 2.74 4.69 -9.09
C PHE A 63 1.42 3.95 -8.85
N THR A 64 1.32 2.72 -9.35
CA THR A 64 0.30 1.76 -8.94
C THR A 64 0.96 0.54 -8.31
N TRP A 65 0.39 0.07 -7.19
CA TRP A 65 0.74 -1.19 -6.56
C TRP A 65 -0.35 -2.21 -6.86
N THR A 66 -0.05 -3.12 -7.76
CA THR A 66 -1.04 -4.06 -8.29
C THR A 66 -0.77 -5.47 -7.76
N GLY A 67 -1.79 -6.11 -7.21
CA GLY A 67 -1.65 -7.49 -6.71
C GLY A 67 -2.91 -7.99 -6.01
N PRO A 68 -3.00 -9.29 -5.67
CA PRO A 68 -4.20 -9.92 -5.16
C PRO A 68 -4.65 -9.33 -3.81
N PHE A 69 -5.90 -9.59 -3.46
CA PHE A 69 -6.43 -9.27 -2.12
C PHE A 69 -5.63 -9.99 -1.03
N GLY A 70 -5.51 -9.36 0.13
CA GLY A 70 -4.79 -9.96 1.27
C GLY A 70 -3.26 -9.96 1.15
N GLY A 71 -2.68 -9.44 0.06
CA GLY A 71 -1.23 -9.43 -0.17
C GLY A 71 -0.43 -8.44 0.68
N GLY A 72 -1.06 -7.64 1.56
CA GLY A 72 -0.34 -6.69 2.43
C GLY A 72 -0.12 -5.29 1.83
N LYS A 73 -0.70 -4.96 0.66
CA LYS A 73 -0.54 -3.65 0.00
C LYS A 73 -0.95 -2.48 0.89
N SER A 74 -2.14 -2.53 1.50
CA SER A 74 -2.62 -1.47 2.40
C SER A 74 -1.75 -1.35 3.66
N SER A 75 -1.19 -2.47 4.14
CA SER A 75 -0.24 -2.46 5.25
C SER A 75 1.08 -1.76 4.86
N LEU A 76 1.61 -2.03 3.66
CA LEU A 76 2.75 -1.30 3.13
C LEU A 76 2.42 0.18 2.94
N ALA A 77 1.21 0.51 2.46
CA ALA A 77 0.78 1.89 2.27
C ALA A 77 0.76 2.67 3.59
N VAL A 78 0.24 2.07 4.67
CA VAL A 78 0.30 2.67 6.02
C VAL A 78 1.74 2.79 6.52
N ALA A 79 2.57 1.76 6.36
CA ALA A 79 3.96 1.80 6.80
C ALA A 79 4.78 2.85 6.02
N PHE A 80 4.63 2.93 4.70
CA PHE A 80 5.28 3.93 3.85
C PHE A 80 4.83 5.35 4.19
N ALA A 81 3.53 5.57 4.32
CA ALA A 81 2.97 6.86 4.75
C ALA A 81 3.48 7.28 6.13
N SER A 82 3.54 6.34 7.07
CA SER A 82 4.08 6.58 8.41
C SER A 82 5.57 6.91 8.39
N ALA A 83 6.35 6.31 7.46
CA ALA A 83 7.77 6.59 7.29
C ALA A 83 8.06 8.00 6.75
N LEU A 84 7.04 8.67 6.21
CA LEU A 84 7.10 10.06 5.71
C LEU A 84 6.33 11.05 6.61
N HIS A 85 5.63 10.56 7.63
CA HIS A 85 4.71 11.36 8.46
C HIS A 85 5.43 12.52 9.18
N PRO A 86 4.77 13.69 9.41
CA PRO A 86 5.34 14.81 10.16
C PRO A 86 5.74 14.45 11.60
N ASP A 87 4.97 13.58 12.28
CA ASP A 87 5.34 13.08 13.59
C ASP A 87 6.66 12.30 13.54
N ARG A 88 7.67 12.80 14.25
CA ARG A 88 9.03 12.26 14.24
C ARG A 88 9.10 10.85 14.85
N ASN A 89 8.32 10.57 15.89
CA ASN A 89 8.37 9.28 16.58
C ASN A 89 7.78 8.19 15.70
N LEU A 90 6.60 8.46 15.11
CA LEU A 90 5.96 7.56 14.15
C LEU A 90 6.87 7.34 12.94
N ARG A 91 7.44 8.42 12.39
CA ARG A 91 8.34 8.37 11.22
C ARG A 91 9.58 7.51 11.50
N THR A 92 10.24 7.74 12.64
CA THR A 92 11.43 6.96 13.01
C THR A 92 11.09 5.48 13.19
N HIS A 93 9.98 5.18 13.87
CA HIS A 93 9.55 3.79 14.07
C HIS A 93 9.25 3.10 12.73
N ALA A 94 8.46 3.73 11.86
CA ALA A 94 8.11 3.19 10.55
C ALA A 94 9.34 2.97 9.65
N ARG A 95 10.30 3.89 9.68
CA ARG A 95 11.57 3.76 8.93
C ARG A 95 12.39 2.56 9.38
N ASN A 96 12.42 2.30 10.69
CA ASN A 96 13.08 1.10 11.23
C ASN A 96 12.36 -0.18 10.81
N VAL A 97 11.02 -0.20 10.88
CA VAL A 97 10.18 -1.33 10.46
C VAL A 97 10.39 -1.64 8.97
N LEU A 98 10.47 -0.61 8.13
CA LEU A 98 10.72 -0.74 6.69
C LEU A 98 12.21 -0.91 6.33
N ARG A 99 13.11 -0.89 7.31
CA ARG A 99 14.57 -1.02 7.10
C ARG A 99 15.15 0.01 6.12
N LEU A 100 14.61 1.22 6.08
CA LEU A 100 14.99 2.24 5.10
C LEU A 100 16.43 2.73 5.25
N GLY A 101 17.08 2.51 6.38
CA GLY A 101 18.51 2.83 6.58
C GLY A 101 19.45 2.06 5.65
N SER A 102 19.01 0.95 5.07
CA SER A 102 19.75 0.17 4.07
C SER A 102 19.48 0.60 2.62
N MET A 103 18.61 1.61 2.39
CA MET A 103 18.22 2.11 1.08
C MET A 103 18.79 3.52 0.83
N PRO A 104 20.00 3.67 0.27
CA PRO A 104 20.70 4.97 0.20
C PRO A 104 19.96 6.02 -0.65
N ASP A 105 19.21 5.59 -1.66
CA ASP A 105 18.49 6.52 -2.55
C ASP A 105 17.11 6.92 -2.03
N PHE A 106 16.61 6.25 -0.97
CA PHE A 106 15.31 6.54 -0.42
C PHE A 106 15.21 7.98 0.10
N ASP A 107 16.19 8.46 0.83
CA ASP A 107 16.20 9.82 1.39
C ASP A 107 16.41 10.92 0.34
N LYS A 108 17.02 10.57 -0.81
CA LYS A 108 17.09 11.49 -1.96
C LYS A 108 15.73 11.66 -2.61
N ALA A 109 15.02 10.53 -2.80
CA ALA A 109 13.69 10.51 -3.38
C ALA A 109 12.66 11.15 -2.43
N PHE A 110 12.74 10.78 -1.15
CA PHE A 110 11.79 11.12 -0.11
C PHE A 110 12.49 11.80 1.08
N PRO A 111 12.87 13.10 0.97
CA PRO A 111 13.45 13.85 2.08
C PRO A 111 12.56 13.78 3.32
N ASN A 112 13.19 13.76 4.52
CA ASN A 112 12.45 13.53 5.75
C ASN A 112 12.79 14.53 6.88
N ARG A 113 13.14 15.75 6.52
CA ARG A 113 13.51 16.81 7.51
C ARG A 113 12.30 17.25 8.32
N LYS A 114 11.21 17.59 7.63
CA LYS A 114 9.95 18.07 8.21
C LYS A 114 8.87 17.00 8.21
N GLY A 115 8.98 16.04 7.32
CA GLY A 115 7.96 15.06 6.98
C GLY A 115 7.05 15.57 5.87
N TRP A 116 6.19 14.68 5.38
CA TRP A 116 5.31 14.91 4.25
C TRP A 116 3.86 15.09 4.71
N LEU A 117 3.11 15.94 4.02
CA LEU A 117 1.66 15.90 4.17
C LEU A 117 1.13 14.65 3.51
N VAL A 118 0.58 13.74 4.30
CA VAL A 118 -0.01 12.50 3.78
C VAL A 118 -1.52 12.69 3.64
N VAL A 119 -2.02 12.37 2.43
CA VAL A 119 -3.43 12.48 2.06
C VAL A 119 -3.96 11.07 1.74
N PRO A 120 -4.47 10.33 2.75
CA PRO A 120 -5.00 8.99 2.57
C PRO A 120 -6.45 9.04 2.09
N VAL A 121 -6.74 8.31 1.02
CA VAL A 121 -8.08 8.16 0.45
C VAL A 121 -8.37 6.67 0.29
N VAL A 122 -9.54 6.24 0.74
CA VAL A 122 -10.04 4.87 0.51
C VAL A 122 -11.09 4.89 -0.58
N GLY A 123 -10.90 4.10 -1.61
CA GLY A 123 -11.77 4.04 -2.77
C GLY A 123 -13.20 3.65 -2.42
N LYS A 124 -14.12 4.39 -3.01
CA LYS A 124 -15.56 4.17 -2.97
C LYS A 124 -16.10 4.28 -4.39
N ARG A 125 -17.33 3.84 -4.61
CA ARG A 125 -18.05 4.09 -5.86
C ARG A 125 -18.63 5.52 -5.86
N SER A 126 -17.76 6.50 -5.87
CA SER A 126 -18.05 7.94 -5.84
C SER A 126 -16.94 8.69 -6.59
N SER A 127 -17.12 9.98 -6.81
CA SER A 127 -16.09 10.82 -7.46
C SER A 127 -14.79 10.86 -6.65
N VAL A 128 -13.68 10.52 -7.29
CA VAL A 128 -12.35 10.64 -6.72
C VAL A 128 -12.00 12.08 -6.34
N ILE A 129 -12.48 13.05 -7.12
CA ILE A 129 -12.23 14.49 -6.89
C ILE A 129 -12.82 14.90 -5.55
N SER A 130 -14.07 14.50 -5.28
CA SER A 130 -14.75 14.81 -4.01
C SER A 130 -14.04 14.17 -2.81
N GLU A 131 -13.69 12.88 -2.90
CA GLU A 131 -13.04 12.15 -1.81
C GLU A 131 -11.62 12.68 -1.55
N LEU A 132 -10.86 12.96 -2.61
CA LEU A 132 -9.51 13.51 -2.49
C LEU A 132 -9.51 14.93 -1.91
N ASN A 133 -10.47 15.78 -2.32
CA ASN A 133 -10.64 17.11 -1.74
C ASN A 133 -10.95 17.03 -0.24
N ALA A 134 -11.88 16.16 0.15
CA ALA A 134 -12.22 15.95 1.56
C ALA A 134 -11.01 15.46 2.37
N ALA A 135 -10.23 14.52 1.83
CA ALA A 135 -9.03 14.00 2.48
C ALA A 135 -7.92 15.07 2.60
N LEU A 136 -7.69 15.87 1.55
CA LEU A 136 -6.71 16.97 1.58
C LEU A 136 -7.07 18.02 2.65
N ARG A 137 -8.33 18.41 2.72
CA ARG A 137 -8.80 19.36 3.75
C ARG A 137 -8.62 18.78 5.15
N LYS A 138 -8.97 17.51 5.36
CA LYS A 138 -8.75 16.81 6.63
C LYS A 138 -7.27 16.78 7.01
N ALA A 139 -6.39 16.43 6.06
CA ALA A 139 -4.94 16.40 6.28
C ALA A 139 -4.36 17.77 6.65
N LYS A 140 -4.92 18.85 6.10
CA LYS A 140 -4.56 20.24 6.44
C LYS A 140 -5.25 20.76 7.73
N GLY A 141 -5.97 19.94 8.47
CA GLY A 141 -6.72 20.38 9.66
C GLY A 141 -7.89 21.32 9.36
N LYS A 142 -8.32 21.42 8.08
CA LYS A 142 -9.45 22.27 7.68
C LYS A 142 -10.77 21.49 7.83
N GLY A 143 -11.81 22.16 8.28
CA GLY A 143 -13.15 21.58 8.39
C GLY A 143 -13.72 21.08 7.05
N LYS A 144 -14.78 20.27 7.14
CA LYS A 144 -15.51 19.82 5.95
C LYS A 144 -16.09 21.02 5.20
N ASP A 145 -15.94 21.04 3.89
CA ASP A 145 -16.57 21.97 2.98
C ASP A 145 -17.28 21.15 1.91
N SER A 146 -18.56 21.41 1.72
CA SER A 146 -19.40 20.71 0.74
C SER A 146 -19.39 21.36 -0.64
N ARG A 147 -18.63 22.45 -0.83
CA ARG A 147 -18.54 23.11 -2.13
C ARG A 147 -17.86 22.20 -3.14
N ALA A 148 -18.48 22.10 -4.33
CA ALA A 148 -17.86 21.41 -5.45
C ALA A 148 -16.54 22.10 -5.83
N VAL A 149 -15.52 21.30 -6.01
CA VAL A 149 -14.17 21.73 -6.40
C VAL A 149 -13.94 21.24 -7.84
N SER A 150 -13.38 22.09 -8.68
CA SER A 150 -13.01 21.67 -10.04
C SER A 150 -11.74 20.79 -9.99
N PRO A 151 -11.58 19.84 -10.94
CA PRO A 151 -10.39 19.02 -11.05
C PRO A 151 -9.09 19.83 -11.05
N SER A 152 -9.03 20.88 -11.86
CA SER A 152 -7.87 21.76 -11.98
C SER A 152 -7.57 22.52 -10.68
N SER A 153 -8.59 22.98 -9.96
CA SER A 153 -8.40 23.68 -8.68
C SER A 153 -7.82 22.74 -7.61
N LEU A 154 -8.30 21.52 -7.54
CA LEU A 154 -7.77 20.52 -6.60
C LEU A 154 -6.31 20.14 -6.92
N ILE A 155 -6.00 19.91 -8.20
CA ILE A 155 -4.64 19.62 -8.65
C ILE A 155 -3.70 20.78 -8.33
N ASN A 156 -4.12 22.01 -8.61
CA ASN A 156 -3.32 23.21 -8.29
C ASN A 156 -3.08 23.33 -6.77
N GLU A 157 -4.09 23.06 -5.94
CA GLU A 157 -3.92 23.08 -4.48
C GLU A 157 -2.93 22.00 -4.01
N LEU A 158 -2.94 20.81 -4.59
CA LEU A 158 -1.97 19.76 -4.29
C LEU A 158 -0.54 20.18 -4.69
N CYS A 159 -0.36 20.73 -5.88
CA CYS A 159 0.94 21.20 -6.36
C CYS A 159 1.48 22.35 -5.49
N GLN A 160 0.65 23.36 -5.21
CA GLN A 160 1.03 24.46 -4.32
C GLN A 160 1.42 23.98 -2.92
N THR A 161 0.66 23.02 -2.39
CA THR A 161 0.98 22.42 -1.08
C THR A 161 2.30 21.65 -1.10
N ALA A 162 2.63 21.00 -2.22
CA ALA A 162 3.90 20.30 -2.38
C ALA A 162 5.10 21.25 -2.54
N GLU A 163 4.85 22.48 -2.99
CA GLU A 163 5.85 23.57 -3.10
C GLU A 163 6.01 24.34 -1.78
N ASP A 164 5.03 24.25 -0.89
CA ASP A 164 5.06 24.92 0.40
C ASP A 164 6.21 24.36 1.25
N ARG A 165 6.92 25.29 1.92
CA ARG A 165 8.04 24.93 2.77
C ARG A 165 7.61 24.33 4.13
N GLU A 166 6.33 24.17 4.37
CA GLU A 166 5.82 23.52 5.59
C GLU A 166 6.17 22.04 5.65
N TYR A 167 6.13 21.36 4.51
CA TYR A 167 6.41 19.92 4.36
C TYR A 167 7.58 19.67 3.40
N ASP A 168 8.15 18.48 3.46
CA ASP A 168 9.15 18.02 2.48
C ASP A 168 8.49 17.55 1.16
N GLY A 169 7.17 17.38 1.15
CA GLY A 169 6.37 16.99 0.00
C GLY A 169 4.94 16.63 0.39
N VAL A 170 4.16 16.20 -0.60
CA VAL A 170 2.80 15.68 -0.46
C VAL A 170 2.76 14.24 -0.97
N LEU A 171 2.24 13.33 -0.16
CA LEU A 171 1.97 11.94 -0.54
C LEU A 171 0.46 11.71 -0.59
N VAL A 172 -0.07 11.43 -1.78
CA VAL A 172 -1.44 10.99 -1.98
C VAL A 172 -1.46 9.46 -2.05
N ILE A 173 -2.27 8.81 -1.22
CA ILE A 173 -2.50 7.36 -1.28
C ILE A 173 -3.95 7.11 -1.62
N LEU A 174 -4.19 6.44 -2.74
CA LEU A 174 -5.51 6.02 -3.21
C LEU A 174 -5.64 4.51 -2.97
N ASP A 175 -5.98 4.12 -1.75
CA ASP A 175 -6.23 2.71 -1.43
C ASP A 175 -7.54 2.26 -2.08
N GLU A 176 -7.60 1.03 -2.58
CA GLU A 176 -8.72 0.54 -3.39
C GLU A 176 -9.07 1.46 -4.59
N MET A 177 -8.06 2.03 -5.24
CA MET A 177 -8.22 2.93 -6.40
C MET A 177 -9.13 2.34 -7.48
N GLY A 178 -9.18 1.02 -7.62
CA GLY A 178 -10.04 0.32 -8.57
C GLY A 178 -11.52 0.66 -8.44
N LYS A 179 -12.01 1.00 -7.25
CA LYS A 179 -13.41 1.42 -7.05
C LYS A 179 -13.72 2.76 -7.71
N PHE A 180 -12.76 3.69 -7.72
CA PHE A 180 -12.88 4.94 -8.44
C PHE A 180 -12.87 4.71 -9.96
N LEU A 181 -11.98 3.80 -10.43
CA LEU A 181 -11.94 3.42 -11.84
C LEU A 181 -13.25 2.75 -12.29
N GLU A 182 -13.82 1.87 -11.47
CA GLU A 182 -15.13 1.27 -11.74
C GLU A 182 -16.26 2.32 -11.81
N ALA A 183 -16.27 3.30 -10.90
CA ALA A 183 -17.25 4.38 -10.91
C ALA A 183 -17.10 5.24 -12.18
N SER A 184 -15.89 5.62 -12.53
CA SER A 184 -15.62 6.39 -13.75
C SER A 184 -16.03 5.65 -15.03
N ALA A 185 -15.90 4.32 -15.03
CA ALA A 185 -16.34 3.49 -16.16
C ALA A 185 -17.87 3.48 -16.34
N MET A 186 -18.63 3.68 -15.25
CA MET A 186 -20.10 3.70 -15.27
C MET A 186 -20.68 5.08 -15.57
N GLU A 187 -19.98 6.17 -15.20
CA GLU A 187 -20.48 7.55 -15.19
C GLU A 187 -19.91 8.43 -16.33
N HIS A 188 -19.55 7.86 -17.48
CA HIS A 188 -19.08 8.60 -18.67
C HIS A 188 -17.69 9.26 -18.60
N GLY A 189 -16.80 8.78 -17.74
CA GLY A 189 -15.35 8.91 -17.99
C GLY A 189 -14.62 10.18 -17.51
N ASP A 190 -15.29 11.22 -17.03
CA ASP A 190 -14.66 12.46 -16.61
C ASP A 190 -13.58 12.27 -15.52
N ASP A 191 -13.82 11.38 -14.57
CA ASP A 191 -12.89 11.11 -13.46
C ASP A 191 -11.63 10.33 -13.90
N VAL A 192 -11.68 9.57 -15.00
CA VAL A 192 -10.49 8.88 -15.53
C VAL A 192 -9.48 9.89 -16.04
N TYR A 193 -9.94 10.93 -16.75
CA TYR A 193 -9.09 12.00 -17.22
C TYR A 193 -8.43 12.77 -16.07
N PHE A 194 -9.10 12.87 -14.91
CA PHE A 194 -8.52 13.44 -13.71
C PHE A 194 -7.22 12.76 -13.29
N PHE A 195 -7.16 11.42 -13.34
CA PHE A 195 -5.93 10.68 -13.00
C PHE A 195 -4.77 11.01 -13.95
N GLN A 196 -5.06 11.21 -15.23
CA GLN A 196 -4.05 11.66 -16.19
C GLN A 196 -3.54 13.07 -15.84
N GLN A 197 -4.44 14.01 -15.62
CA GLN A 197 -4.09 15.40 -15.27
C GLN A 197 -3.29 15.47 -13.98
N LEU A 198 -3.68 14.67 -12.95
CA LEU A 198 -2.97 14.58 -11.69
C LEU A 198 -1.54 14.07 -11.89
N ALA A 199 -1.36 13.02 -12.69
CA ALA A 199 -0.03 12.45 -12.96
C ALA A 199 0.86 13.44 -13.72
N GLU A 200 0.33 14.13 -14.75
CA GLU A 200 1.05 15.14 -15.50
C GLU A 200 1.44 16.34 -14.62
N ALA A 201 0.54 16.79 -13.76
CA ALA A 201 0.82 17.87 -12.83
C ALA A 201 1.87 17.48 -11.78
N ALA A 202 1.78 16.26 -11.22
CA ALA A 202 2.77 15.76 -10.28
C ALA A 202 4.18 15.68 -10.87
N ALA A 203 4.31 15.25 -12.13
CA ALA A 203 5.60 15.19 -12.84
C ALA A 203 6.19 16.58 -13.14
N ARG A 204 5.34 17.60 -13.28
CA ARG A 204 5.76 18.99 -13.58
C ARG A 204 5.91 19.86 -12.34
N ALA A 205 5.38 19.44 -11.19
CA ALA A 205 5.44 20.22 -9.97
C ALA A 205 6.89 20.45 -9.53
N ASN A 206 7.21 21.68 -9.12
CA ASN A 206 8.52 22.01 -8.56
C ASN A 206 8.72 21.35 -7.19
N GLY A 207 7.63 21.18 -6.43
CA GLY A 207 7.61 20.42 -5.18
C GLY A 207 7.47 18.93 -5.40
N LYS A 208 7.65 18.17 -4.33
CA LYS A 208 7.48 16.70 -4.37
C LYS A 208 6.02 16.32 -4.11
N LEU A 209 5.27 16.10 -5.19
CA LEU A 209 3.93 15.50 -5.15
C LEU A 209 4.03 14.07 -5.65
N VAL A 210 3.78 13.08 -4.79
CA VAL A 210 3.82 11.66 -5.14
C VAL A 210 2.44 11.05 -4.93
N VAL A 211 2.00 10.25 -5.90
CA VAL A 211 0.71 9.56 -5.90
C VAL A 211 0.92 8.06 -5.96
N VAL A 212 0.29 7.33 -5.05
CA VAL A 212 0.31 5.86 -5.02
C VAL A 212 -1.13 5.36 -5.06
N GLY A 213 -1.47 4.65 -6.14
CA GLY A 213 -2.73 3.93 -6.27
C GLY A 213 -2.55 2.45 -5.91
N VAL A 214 -3.43 1.91 -5.06
CA VAL A 214 -3.44 0.49 -4.72
C VAL A 214 -4.55 -0.21 -5.50
N LEU A 215 -4.16 -1.22 -6.27
CA LEU A 215 -5.04 -1.97 -7.16
C LEU A 215 -5.04 -3.47 -6.83
N HIS A 216 -6.19 -4.14 -7.06
CA HIS A 216 -6.31 -5.59 -6.88
C HIS A 216 -6.08 -6.36 -8.18
N GLN A 217 -6.19 -5.70 -9.31
CA GLN A 217 -5.97 -6.23 -10.65
C GLN A 217 -5.33 -5.14 -11.52
N SER A 218 -4.83 -5.50 -12.70
CA SER A 218 -4.20 -4.53 -13.59
C SER A 218 -5.18 -3.43 -14.01
N PHE A 219 -4.68 -2.23 -14.25
CA PHE A 219 -5.47 -1.08 -14.69
C PHE A 219 -6.32 -1.43 -15.92
N ALA A 220 -5.76 -2.15 -16.89
CA ALA A 220 -6.45 -2.59 -18.11
C ALA A 220 -7.67 -3.47 -17.82
N GLN A 221 -7.66 -4.27 -16.75
CA GLN A 221 -8.78 -5.15 -16.41
C GLN A 221 -10.01 -4.37 -15.95
N TYR A 222 -9.83 -3.19 -15.32
CA TYR A 222 -10.96 -2.33 -14.96
C TYR A 222 -11.65 -1.76 -16.21
N GLY A 223 -10.88 -1.48 -17.27
CA GLY A 223 -11.39 -1.00 -18.57
C GLY A 223 -11.88 -2.09 -19.51
N ALA A 224 -11.77 -3.39 -19.18
CA ALA A 224 -12.03 -4.48 -20.12
C ALA A 224 -13.45 -4.54 -20.67
N ARG A 225 -14.43 -3.99 -19.94
CA ARG A 225 -15.84 -3.93 -20.34
C ARG A 225 -16.21 -2.67 -21.13
N LEU A 226 -15.29 -1.73 -21.29
CA LEU A 226 -15.51 -0.48 -21.99
C LEU A 226 -15.35 -0.66 -23.51
N GLY A 227 -15.95 0.25 -24.28
CA GLY A 227 -15.75 0.32 -25.74
C GLY A 227 -14.29 0.60 -26.11
N THR A 228 -13.93 0.37 -27.36
CA THR A 228 -12.54 0.44 -27.86
C THR A 228 -11.92 1.82 -27.61
N ASP A 229 -12.65 2.88 -27.96
CA ASP A 229 -12.15 4.26 -27.84
C ASP A 229 -11.88 4.64 -26.35
N THR A 230 -12.78 4.24 -25.45
CA THR A 230 -12.60 4.47 -24.02
C THR A 230 -11.43 3.67 -23.45
N ARG A 231 -11.17 2.45 -23.96
CA ARG A 231 -9.99 1.65 -23.54
C ARG A 231 -8.69 2.32 -23.96
N ASP A 232 -8.64 2.97 -25.10
CA ASP A 232 -7.46 3.69 -25.57
C ASP A 232 -7.18 4.90 -24.66
N ASP A 233 -8.20 5.61 -24.20
CA ASP A 233 -8.04 6.70 -23.22
C ASP A 233 -7.56 6.19 -21.87
N TRP A 234 -8.07 5.05 -21.41
CA TRP A 234 -7.59 4.39 -20.20
C TRP A 234 -6.12 3.95 -20.29
N ALA A 235 -5.70 3.44 -21.47
CA ALA A 235 -4.30 3.10 -21.69
C ALA A 235 -3.38 4.33 -21.62
N LYS A 236 -3.83 5.49 -22.07
CA LYS A 236 -3.10 6.77 -21.91
C LYS A 236 -2.94 7.15 -20.44
N VAL A 237 -3.98 6.98 -19.61
CA VAL A 237 -3.91 7.22 -18.17
C VAL A 237 -2.93 6.24 -17.52
N GLN A 238 -3.06 4.94 -17.83
CA GLN A 238 -2.16 3.90 -17.30
C GLN A 238 -0.70 4.20 -17.63
N GLY A 239 -0.40 4.67 -18.84
CA GLY A 239 0.96 5.04 -19.28
C GLY A 239 1.63 6.18 -18.48
N ARG A 240 0.87 6.89 -17.62
CA ARG A 240 1.39 7.93 -16.72
C ARG A 240 1.78 7.40 -15.34
N TYR A 241 1.40 6.16 -15.02
CA TYR A 241 1.69 5.50 -13.75
C TYR A 241 2.68 4.36 -13.97
N VAL A 242 3.71 4.29 -13.15
CA VAL A 242 4.57 3.10 -13.11
C VAL A 242 3.88 2.04 -12.28
N ASP A 243 3.56 0.90 -12.89
CA ASP A 243 2.99 -0.23 -12.20
C ASP A 243 4.08 -1.05 -11.50
N LEU A 244 3.91 -1.26 -10.20
CA LEU A 244 4.80 -2.03 -9.35
C LEU A 244 4.03 -3.25 -8.83
N PRO A 245 4.24 -4.43 -9.41
CA PRO A 245 3.54 -5.63 -8.98
C PRO A 245 3.83 -5.99 -7.52
N PHE A 246 2.79 -6.14 -6.73
CA PHE A 246 2.86 -6.60 -5.35
C PHE A 246 2.44 -8.07 -5.29
N VAL A 247 3.38 -8.95 -5.60
CA VAL A 247 3.19 -10.40 -5.57
C VAL A 247 4.19 -10.98 -4.58
N ALA A 248 3.67 -11.37 -3.41
CA ALA A 248 4.49 -12.00 -2.39
C ALA A 248 5.05 -13.34 -2.89
N ALA A 249 6.31 -13.59 -2.64
CA ALA A 249 6.92 -14.88 -2.92
C ALA A 249 6.34 -15.97 -1.99
N SER A 250 6.37 -17.22 -2.41
CA SER A 250 5.77 -18.31 -1.63
C SER A 250 6.39 -18.48 -0.25
N ASP A 251 7.68 -18.24 -0.11
CA ASP A 251 8.42 -18.27 1.15
C ASP A 251 8.01 -17.10 2.09
N GLU A 252 7.77 -15.91 1.55
CA GLU A 252 7.22 -14.77 2.29
C GLU A 252 5.84 -15.09 2.87
N VAL A 253 4.98 -15.76 2.10
CA VAL A 253 3.64 -16.18 2.57
C VAL A 253 3.76 -17.21 3.69
N VAL A 254 4.65 -18.20 3.56
CA VAL A 254 4.91 -19.19 4.60
C VAL A 254 5.44 -18.53 5.88
N GLU A 255 6.35 -17.57 5.76
CA GLU A 255 6.86 -16.82 6.92
C GLU A 255 5.74 -16.03 7.62
N LEU A 256 4.86 -15.37 6.86
CA LEU A 256 3.71 -14.64 7.42
C LEU A 256 2.77 -15.58 8.18
N ILE A 257 2.44 -16.73 7.61
CA ILE A 257 1.60 -17.74 8.26
C ILE A 257 2.28 -18.23 9.55
N GLY A 258 3.59 -18.54 9.48
CA GLY A 258 4.36 -18.99 10.63
C GLY A 258 4.37 -17.98 11.79
N ARG A 259 4.43 -16.68 11.48
CA ARG A 259 4.39 -15.60 12.49
C ARG A 259 2.98 -15.28 12.98
N ALA A 260 1.97 -15.54 12.16
CA ALA A 260 0.57 -15.36 12.57
C ALA A 260 0.12 -16.40 13.59
N ILE A 261 0.72 -17.59 13.56
CA ILE A 261 0.40 -18.70 14.45
C ILE A 261 1.20 -18.57 15.75
N VAL A 262 0.49 -18.40 16.86
CA VAL A 262 1.09 -18.32 18.19
C VAL A 262 0.74 -19.59 18.98
N ALA A 263 1.76 -20.30 19.41
CA ALA A 263 1.59 -21.42 20.34
C ALA A 263 1.59 -20.91 21.79
N GLY A 264 0.46 -21.05 22.48
CA GLY A 264 0.33 -20.69 23.88
C GLY A 264 1.03 -21.71 24.78
N ARG A 265 0.50 -22.92 24.85
CA ARG A 265 1.09 -24.06 25.58
C ARG A 265 1.73 -24.99 24.54
N ARG A 266 2.98 -25.42 24.80
CA ARG A 266 3.69 -26.39 23.94
C ARG A 266 3.87 -27.69 24.72
N PRO A 267 2.95 -28.65 24.59
CA PRO A 267 3.17 -29.95 25.18
C PRO A 267 4.34 -30.68 24.49
N PRO A 268 5.08 -31.56 25.20
CA PRO A 268 6.26 -32.25 24.65
C PRO A 268 5.99 -32.97 23.32
N TRP A 269 4.83 -33.61 23.16
CA TRP A 269 4.45 -34.32 21.95
C TRP A 269 4.34 -33.43 20.71
N MET A 270 4.07 -32.13 20.89
CA MET A 270 3.91 -31.21 19.78
C MET A 270 5.24 -30.99 19.03
N HIS A 271 6.35 -31.00 19.74
CA HIS A 271 7.66 -30.90 19.14
C HIS A 271 8.02 -32.15 18.31
N GLU A 272 7.78 -33.34 18.89
CA GLU A 272 8.01 -34.60 18.19
C GLU A 272 7.16 -34.74 16.94
N ALA A 273 5.86 -34.42 17.04
CA ALA A 273 4.95 -34.45 15.90
C ALA A 273 5.34 -33.46 14.81
N SER A 274 5.73 -32.23 15.17
CA SER A 274 6.15 -31.21 14.19
C SER A 274 7.45 -31.62 13.46
N THR A 275 8.40 -32.23 14.18
CA THR A 275 9.65 -32.74 13.59
C THR A 275 9.35 -33.88 12.62
N ALA A 276 8.52 -34.86 13.02
CA ALA A 276 8.14 -35.98 12.17
C ALA A 276 7.42 -35.53 10.88
N ILE A 277 6.53 -34.54 10.97
CA ILE A 277 5.85 -33.95 9.81
C ILE A 277 6.85 -33.25 8.89
N ALA A 278 7.74 -32.41 9.46
CA ALA A 278 8.75 -31.71 8.69
C ALA A 278 9.68 -32.66 7.93
N ASP A 279 10.12 -33.74 8.57
CA ASP A 279 10.98 -34.77 7.94
C ASP A 279 10.23 -35.55 6.85
N SER A 280 8.94 -35.81 7.07
CA SER A 280 8.09 -36.43 6.03
C SER A 280 7.95 -35.56 4.79
N ILE A 281 7.75 -34.26 4.95
CA ILE A 281 7.68 -33.28 3.84
C ILE A 281 9.03 -33.22 3.11
N ARG A 282 10.15 -33.03 3.83
CA ARG A 282 11.50 -33.00 3.25
C ARG A 282 11.86 -34.28 2.47
N SER A 283 11.40 -35.43 2.95
CA SER A 283 11.67 -36.70 2.27
C SER A 283 10.89 -36.87 0.98
N ARG A 284 9.71 -36.24 0.86
CA ARG A 284 8.90 -36.26 -0.36
C ARG A 284 9.44 -35.30 -1.41
N ASP A 285 9.88 -34.10 -1.02
CA ASP A 285 10.51 -33.14 -1.96
C ASP A 285 11.77 -33.70 -2.63
N ARG A 286 12.57 -34.47 -1.92
CA ARG A 286 13.76 -35.11 -2.51
C ARG A 286 13.42 -36.20 -3.55
N LYS A 287 12.21 -36.72 -3.55
CA LYS A 287 11.76 -37.76 -4.53
C LYS A 287 11.12 -37.15 -5.79
N SER A 288 10.82 -35.85 -5.78
CA SER A 288 10.23 -35.17 -6.96
C SER A 288 11.28 -34.48 -7.84
N VAL A 289 12.58 -34.64 -7.57
CA VAL A 289 13.72 -34.04 -8.30
C VAL A 289 14.56 -35.12 -8.99
N VAL A 290 13.97 -36.29 -9.33
CA VAL A 290 14.62 -37.31 -10.17
C VAL A 290 13.77 -37.56 -11.38
#